data_b7b3f8858107b8f39f303cbdfe07e265
#
_entry.id   b7b3f8858107b8f39f303cbdfe07e265
#
_cell.length_a   1.000
_cell.length_b   1.000
_cell.length_c   1.000
_cell.angle_alpha   90.00
_cell.angle_beta   90.00
_cell.angle_gamma   90.00
#
_symmetry.space_group_name_H-M   'P 1'
#
loop_
_entity.id
_entity.type
_entity.pdbx_description
1 polymer ?
#
loop_
_entity_poly.entity_id
_entity_poly.type
_entity_poly.pdbx_seq_one_letter_code
_entity_poly.pdbx_strand_id
1 'polypeptide(L)'
;MSSTAFIEPLPVIDFVAQLLNRNVSVRPLSDADRVKIKKALRGVKVEVTHRGNMRRKYRIFGLTSQATRELTFPIDDHGTVKTVLKYFQETYGFNIQHTTLPCLQVGNQQRPNFLPMEVCKIVEGQRYSKRLNEKQITALLKMTCQHPQQRELDILQTVNHNAYHEDPYAREFGIRIDERLASVEARVLPPPRLKYHDSGREKDVLPRIGQWNMRNKDFSKEPLLPPLCTRPDHVERALKAHYQDAMSALKPLGRELDLLIAILPDINGSLYGNLKRICETNLGLISQCCLTKHVKKTTPQYLANVALKINVKVGGRNTVLVDALSRRIPLVSDRPTIIFGADVTHPHPGEDSSPSIAAVVASQDWPEVTKYAGLVSAQTRRQELIQDLFKVWQDPQKGTVNGGMVRELLLSFHRSTGQKPQRIIFYRDGVSEGQFYQVLLYELDAIRKACASLESNYQPPVTFVVVQKRHHTRLFANNHNDQRSVDTKSGNILPGTVVDSKICHPTEFDFYLCSHAGIQGTSRPAHYHVLWDENNFTADGLQTLTNNLCYTYARCTRSVSIVPPAYYAHLAAFRARFYMEPDTSDGGSVPSGATTSRAPAGARGGSRAAGNVAVKPLPDLKENVKRVMFYC
;
A
#
# COMPACT_ATOMS: atom_id res chain seq x y z
N MET A 1 -1.42 10.50 -15.28
CA MET A 1 -2.53 11.24 -14.63
C MET A 1 -2.74 10.68 -13.23
N SER A 2 -2.71 11.53 -12.21
CA SER A 2 -3.23 11.18 -10.89
C SER A 2 -4.71 11.49 -10.89
N SER A 3 -5.58 10.53 -10.61
CA SER A 3 -7.01 10.76 -10.48
C SER A 3 -7.31 11.18 -9.04
N THR A 4 -7.95 12.33 -8.89
CA THR A 4 -8.46 12.83 -7.61
C THR A 4 -9.96 12.95 -7.71
N ALA A 5 -10.70 12.34 -6.79
CA ALA A 5 -12.14 12.47 -6.70
C ALA A 5 -12.50 13.75 -5.93
N PHE A 6 -13.45 14.50 -6.42
CA PHE A 6 -14.04 15.67 -5.77
C PHE A 6 -15.48 15.38 -5.36
N ILE A 7 -15.96 16.11 -4.35
CA ILE A 7 -17.37 16.08 -3.99
C ILE A 7 -18.09 17.09 -4.88
N GLU A 8 -19.16 16.65 -5.51
CA GLU A 8 -19.97 17.51 -6.39
C GLU A 8 -20.59 18.66 -5.56
N PRO A 9 -20.50 19.93 -6.02
CA PRO A 9 -20.96 21.10 -5.26
C PRO A 9 -22.48 21.29 -5.39
N LEU A 10 -23.26 20.31 -4.93
CA LEU A 10 -24.71 20.30 -4.95
C LEU A 10 -25.32 20.94 -3.68
N PRO A 11 -26.58 21.42 -3.74
CA PRO A 11 -27.40 21.58 -2.54
C PRO A 11 -27.40 20.28 -1.73
N VAL A 12 -27.34 20.40 -0.38
CA VAL A 12 -27.22 19.20 0.46
C VAL A 12 -28.41 18.25 0.29
N ILE A 13 -29.60 18.76 0.03
CA ILE A 13 -30.79 17.93 -0.22
C ILE A 13 -30.60 17.08 -1.47
N ASP A 14 -30.14 17.68 -2.57
CA ASP A 14 -29.91 16.98 -3.84
C ASP A 14 -28.82 15.92 -3.69
N PHE A 15 -27.75 16.25 -2.96
CA PHE A 15 -26.70 15.29 -2.62
C PHE A 15 -27.26 14.10 -1.84
N VAL A 16 -28.15 14.35 -0.86
CA VAL A 16 -28.77 13.29 -0.05
C VAL A 16 -29.73 12.45 -0.90
N ALA A 17 -30.50 13.08 -1.78
CA ALA A 17 -31.41 12.39 -2.71
C ALA A 17 -30.62 11.44 -3.64
N GLN A 18 -29.51 11.91 -4.21
CA GLN A 18 -28.60 11.07 -5.02
C GLN A 18 -27.97 9.94 -4.19
N LEU A 19 -27.49 10.22 -2.97
CA LEU A 19 -26.87 9.23 -2.07
C LEU A 19 -27.83 8.09 -1.74
N LEU A 20 -29.11 8.40 -1.55
CA LEU A 20 -30.17 7.42 -1.22
C LEU A 20 -30.84 6.84 -2.47
N ASN A 21 -30.57 7.40 -3.64
CA ASN A 21 -31.22 7.08 -4.93
C ASN A 21 -32.76 7.17 -4.86
N ARG A 22 -33.26 8.19 -4.16
CA ARG A 22 -34.69 8.47 -4.01
C ARG A 22 -34.94 9.93 -3.63
N ASN A 23 -36.16 10.40 -3.89
CA ASN A 23 -36.59 11.71 -3.40
C ASN A 23 -36.81 11.64 -1.87
N VAL A 24 -36.13 12.54 -1.15
CA VAL A 24 -36.13 12.58 0.33
C VAL A 24 -37.41 13.21 0.91
N SER A 25 -38.22 13.90 0.10
CA SER A 25 -39.49 14.53 0.50
C SER A 25 -40.64 13.54 0.55
N VAL A 26 -40.56 12.40 -0.14
CA VAL A 26 -41.69 11.46 -0.30
C VAL A 26 -41.78 10.47 0.85
N ARG A 27 -40.68 10.10 1.47
CA ARG A 27 -40.66 9.11 2.56
C ARG A 27 -39.70 9.53 3.65
N PRO A 28 -40.07 9.39 4.96
CA PRO A 28 -39.17 9.67 6.08
C PRO A 28 -37.88 8.87 6.02
N LEU A 29 -36.81 9.43 6.57
CA LEU A 29 -35.50 8.76 6.65
C LEU A 29 -35.55 7.65 7.70
N SER A 30 -35.15 6.44 7.30
CA SER A 30 -34.87 5.35 8.23
C SER A 30 -33.59 5.59 9.02
N ASP A 31 -33.38 4.86 10.12
CA ASP A 31 -32.12 4.94 10.88
C ASP A 31 -30.90 4.54 10.02
N ALA A 32 -31.05 3.55 9.16
CA ALA A 32 -30.03 3.16 8.20
C ALA A 32 -29.68 4.30 7.21
N ASP A 33 -30.70 5.05 6.74
CA ASP A 33 -30.49 6.23 5.89
C ASP A 33 -29.75 7.33 6.65
N ARG A 34 -30.14 7.60 7.90
CA ARG A 34 -29.47 8.58 8.77
C ARG A 34 -28.00 8.26 8.99
N VAL A 35 -27.67 7.00 9.28
CA VAL A 35 -26.29 6.53 9.41
C VAL A 35 -25.51 6.72 8.11
N LYS A 36 -26.12 6.39 6.97
CA LYS A 36 -25.51 6.54 5.64
C LYS A 36 -25.23 8.02 5.32
N ILE A 37 -26.20 8.92 5.57
CA ILE A 37 -26.05 10.36 5.37
C ILE A 37 -24.99 10.93 6.30
N LYS A 38 -25.03 10.61 7.61
CA LYS A 38 -24.04 11.05 8.59
C LYS A 38 -22.63 10.64 8.18
N LYS A 39 -22.45 9.40 7.74
CA LYS A 39 -21.16 8.88 7.25
C LYS A 39 -20.70 9.60 5.98
N ALA A 40 -21.61 9.94 5.07
CA ALA A 40 -21.28 10.64 3.82
C ALA A 40 -20.94 12.12 4.05
N LEU A 41 -21.67 12.83 4.90
CA LEU A 41 -21.52 14.27 5.11
C LEU A 41 -20.50 14.66 6.20
N ARG A 42 -20.12 13.76 7.11
CA ARG A 42 -19.15 14.07 8.18
C ARG A 42 -17.81 14.53 7.58
N GLY A 43 -17.36 15.74 8.00
CA GLY A 43 -16.12 16.36 7.54
C GLY A 43 -16.28 17.22 6.28
N VAL A 44 -17.43 17.17 5.59
CA VAL A 44 -17.70 17.98 4.40
C VAL A 44 -17.92 19.43 4.81
N LYS A 45 -17.39 20.38 4.02
CA LYS A 45 -17.64 21.82 4.20
C LYS A 45 -18.87 22.21 3.38
N VAL A 46 -19.77 22.96 4.02
CA VAL A 46 -20.96 23.54 3.39
C VAL A 46 -20.96 25.05 3.56
N GLU A 47 -21.56 25.74 2.62
CA GLU A 47 -21.85 27.16 2.70
C GLU A 47 -23.36 27.36 2.84
N VAL A 48 -23.75 28.39 3.62
CA VAL A 48 -25.16 28.74 3.81
C VAL A 48 -25.67 29.63 2.68
N THR A 49 -26.90 29.40 2.23
CA THR A 49 -27.50 30.09 1.09
C THR A 49 -28.57 31.13 1.47
N HIS A 50 -29.06 31.10 2.71
CA HIS A 50 -30.17 31.95 3.21
C HIS A 50 -29.78 33.35 3.64
N ARG A 51 -28.48 33.72 3.59
CA ARG A 51 -27.97 35.04 4.02
C ARG A 51 -27.55 35.96 2.87
N GLY A 52 -28.17 35.86 1.71
CA GLY A 52 -27.85 36.70 0.54
C GLY A 52 -26.36 36.59 0.15
N ASN A 53 -25.64 37.71 0.11
CA ASN A 53 -24.23 37.75 -0.31
C ASN A 53 -23.24 37.22 0.75
N MET A 54 -23.65 36.99 2.00
CA MET A 54 -22.79 36.46 3.06
C MET A 54 -22.75 34.93 3.02
N ARG A 55 -21.84 34.36 2.28
CA ARG A 55 -21.62 32.90 2.20
C ARG A 55 -20.68 32.41 3.30
N ARG A 56 -21.20 32.17 4.49
CA ARG A 56 -20.40 31.62 5.60
C ARG A 56 -20.24 30.11 5.41
N LYS A 57 -18.99 29.62 5.53
CA LYS A 57 -18.62 28.21 5.36
C LYS A 57 -18.53 27.51 6.71
N TYR A 58 -19.10 26.29 6.80
CA TYR A 58 -19.10 25.47 8.00
C TYR A 58 -18.63 24.04 7.67
N ARG A 59 -18.03 23.37 8.65
CA ARG A 59 -17.68 21.95 8.55
C ARG A 59 -18.70 21.11 9.30
N ILE A 60 -19.28 20.11 8.66
CA ILE A 60 -20.27 19.20 9.24
C ILE A 60 -19.53 18.18 10.12
N PHE A 61 -19.96 18.01 11.36
CA PHE A 61 -19.48 16.94 12.22
C PHE A 61 -20.56 15.91 12.57
N GLY A 62 -21.86 16.24 12.43
CA GLY A 62 -22.95 15.32 12.72
C GLY A 62 -24.28 15.71 12.10
N LEU A 63 -25.30 14.91 12.45
CA LEU A 63 -26.72 15.13 12.17
C LEU A 63 -27.49 15.08 13.48
N THR A 64 -28.56 15.85 13.58
CA THR A 64 -29.46 15.78 14.74
C THR A 64 -30.24 14.46 14.74
N SER A 65 -30.59 13.97 15.92
CA SER A 65 -31.52 12.83 16.09
C SER A 65 -32.96 13.21 15.77
N GLN A 66 -33.34 14.45 16.09
CA GLN A 66 -34.68 14.99 15.87
C GLN A 66 -34.81 15.57 14.45
N ALA A 67 -36.04 15.61 13.94
CA ALA A 67 -36.38 16.31 12.72
C ALA A 67 -36.32 17.84 12.94
N THR A 68 -36.12 18.60 11.86
CA THR A 68 -36.03 20.06 11.92
C THR A 68 -37.24 20.72 12.60
N ARG A 69 -38.46 20.18 12.40
CA ARG A 69 -39.68 20.69 13.01
C ARG A 69 -39.73 20.52 14.52
N GLU A 70 -39.05 19.51 15.08
CA GLU A 70 -39.07 19.13 16.49
C GLU A 70 -37.85 19.70 17.24
N LEU A 71 -36.85 20.14 16.51
CA LEU A 71 -35.59 20.57 17.08
C LEU A 71 -35.71 21.97 17.70
N THR A 72 -35.39 22.05 18.97
CA THR A 72 -35.36 23.30 19.77
C THR A 72 -33.94 23.57 20.25
N PHE A 73 -33.61 24.82 20.47
CA PHE A 73 -32.32 25.26 21.04
C PHE A 73 -32.47 26.54 21.85
N PRO A 74 -31.64 26.77 22.88
CA PRO A 74 -31.62 28.01 23.65
C PRO A 74 -31.04 29.16 22.82
N ILE A 75 -31.66 30.33 22.86
CA ILE A 75 -31.24 31.53 22.10
C ILE A 75 -30.34 32.42 22.96
N ASP A 76 -30.63 32.45 24.27
CA ASP A 76 -29.92 33.28 25.24
C ASP A 76 -29.48 32.46 26.46
N ASP A 77 -28.65 33.07 27.30
CA ASP A 77 -28.17 32.46 28.55
C ASP A 77 -29.26 32.40 29.65
N HIS A 78 -30.44 32.99 29.38
CA HIS A 78 -31.62 32.96 30.28
C HIS A 78 -32.54 31.76 29.99
N GLY A 79 -32.20 30.90 29.05
CA GLY A 79 -32.92 29.66 28.80
C GLY A 79 -34.15 29.79 27.87
N THR A 80 -34.30 30.89 27.16
CA THR A 80 -35.36 31.06 26.16
C THR A 80 -35.15 30.06 25.01
N VAL A 81 -36.11 29.13 24.84
CA VAL A 81 -36.01 28.07 23.81
C VAL A 81 -36.87 28.43 22.61
N LYS A 82 -36.29 28.31 21.40
CA LYS A 82 -37.04 28.44 20.13
C LYS A 82 -36.86 27.18 19.27
N THR A 83 -37.86 26.89 18.44
CA THR A 83 -37.74 25.89 17.38
C THR A 83 -36.89 26.43 16.24
N VAL A 84 -36.15 25.55 15.54
CA VAL A 84 -35.36 25.93 14.36
C VAL A 84 -36.25 26.60 13.31
N LEU A 85 -37.46 26.13 13.09
CA LEU A 85 -38.39 26.70 12.12
C LEU A 85 -38.72 28.17 12.45
N LYS A 86 -39.14 28.42 13.70
CA LYS A 86 -39.50 29.77 14.17
C LYS A 86 -38.32 30.72 14.11
N TYR A 87 -37.13 30.26 14.46
CA TYR A 87 -35.93 31.05 14.39
C TYR A 87 -35.55 31.45 12.94
N PHE A 88 -35.63 30.52 11.98
CA PHE A 88 -35.32 30.85 10.57
C PHE A 88 -36.37 31.81 9.97
N GLN A 89 -37.63 31.64 10.32
CA GLN A 89 -38.70 32.53 9.86
C GLN A 89 -38.54 33.94 10.44
N GLU A 90 -38.38 34.09 11.76
CA GLU A 90 -38.28 35.39 12.41
C GLU A 90 -36.96 36.13 12.13
N THR A 91 -35.84 35.40 12.07
CA THR A 91 -34.50 36.04 11.94
C THR A 91 -34.10 36.28 10.50
N TYR A 92 -34.49 35.39 9.58
CA TYR A 92 -34.07 35.43 8.18
C TYR A 92 -35.21 35.57 7.18
N GLY A 93 -36.48 35.56 7.62
CA GLY A 93 -37.63 35.56 6.72
C GLY A 93 -37.74 34.33 5.84
N PHE A 94 -37.06 33.23 6.24
CA PHE A 94 -36.91 32.01 5.42
C PHE A 94 -37.83 30.91 5.97
N ASN A 95 -38.74 30.43 5.12
CA ASN A 95 -39.64 29.31 5.46
C ASN A 95 -39.06 27.98 5.05
N ILE A 96 -38.71 27.14 6.03
CA ILE A 96 -38.19 25.80 5.83
C ILE A 96 -39.25 24.86 5.29
N GLN A 97 -39.06 24.25 4.16
CA GLN A 97 -40.01 23.34 3.50
C GLN A 97 -39.77 21.87 3.93
N HIS A 98 -38.52 21.45 4.05
CA HIS A 98 -38.16 20.07 4.38
C HIS A 98 -38.07 19.82 5.88
N THR A 99 -39.18 20.03 6.58
CA THR A 99 -39.28 20.02 8.06
C THR A 99 -39.07 18.65 8.73
N THR A 100 -39.22 17.56 7.96
CA THR A 100 -39.03 16.17 8.42
C THR A 100 -37.59 15.71 8.39
N LEU A 101 -36.70 16.42 7.70
CA LEU A 101 -35.28 16.08 7.63
C LEU A 101 -34.54 16.53 8.89
N PRO A 102 -33.47 15.83 9.32
CA PRO A 102 -32.62 16.27 10.41
C PRO A 102 -31.77 17.50 10.00
N CYS A 103 -31.37 18.30 10.98
CA CYS A 103 -30.43 19.38 10.78
C CYS A 103 -28.98 18.88 10.73
N LEU A 104 -28.11 19.62 10.02
CA LEU A 104 -26.67 19.47 10.07
C LEU A 104 -26.14 20.08 11.38
N GLN A 105 -25.27 19.35 12.07
CA GLN A 105 -24.52 19.85 13.20
C GLN A 105 -23.16 20.39 12.73
N VAL A 106 -22.94 21.68 12.95
CA VAL A 106 -21.75 22.41 12.49
C VAL A 106 -21.17 23.30 13.59
N GLY A 107 -19.93 23.74 13.44
CA GLY A 107 -19.26 24.62 14.40
C GLY A 107 -18.56 23.87 15.52
N ASN A 108 -18.67 24.36 16.78
CA ASN A 108 -18.05 23.72 17.93
C ASN A 108 -18.89 22.51 18.39
N GLN A 109 -18.26 21.40 18.71
CA GLN A 109 -18.94 20.18 19.17
C GLN A 109 -19.63 20.37 20.54
N GLN A 110 -19.09 21.24 21.39
CA GLN A 110 -19.67 21.54 22.72
C GLN A 110 -20.91 22.45 22.64
N ARG A 111 -20.95 23.36 21.64
CA ARG A 111 -22.08 24.26 21.35
C ARG A 111 -22.35 24.22 19.83
N PRO A 112 -23.06 23.20 19.34
CA PRO A 112 -23.31 23.03 17.93
C PRO A 112 -24.30 24.05 17.38
N ASN A 113 -24.02 24.53 16.17
CA ASN A 113 -25.02 25.23 15.37
C ASN A 113 -25.81 24.22 14.56
N PHE A 114 -27.12 24.43 14.46
CA PHE A 114 -28.04 23.59 13.72
C PHE A 114 -28.45 24.26 12.42
N LEU A 115 -28.13 23.65 11.28
CA LEU A 115 -28.47 24.17 9.97
C LEU A 115 -29.40 23.19 9.25
N PRO A 116 -30.62 23.61 8.83
CA PRO A 116 -31.44 22.82 7.92
C PRO A 116 -30.68 22.48 6.64
N MET A 117 -30.87 21.27 6.12
CA MET A 117 -30.14 20.80 4.92
C MET A 117 -30.42 21.67 3.69
N GLU A 118 -31.64 22.21 3.57
CA GLU A 118 -32.05 23.00 2.41
C GLU A 118 -31.39 24.37 2.29
N VAL A 119 -30.89 24.90 3.42
CA VAL A 119 -30.15 26.17 3.41
C VAL A 119 -28.65 26.01 3.26
N CYS A 120 -28.21 24.81 2.88
CA CYS A 120 -26.80 24.47 2.76
C CYS A 120 -26.46 23.93 1.37
N LYS A 121 -25.36 24.43 0.80
CA LYS A 121 -24.74 23.93 -0.43
C LYS A 121 -23.34 23.41 -0.13
N ILE A 122 -22.91 22.32 -0.75
CA ILE A 122 -21.56 21.78 -0.61
C ILE A 122 -20.60 22.76 -1.28
N VAL A 123 -19.51 23.12 -0.56
CA VAL A 123 -18.47 24.02 -1.08
C VAL A 123 -17.73 23.35 -2.22
N GLU A 124 -17.53 24.07 -3.29
CA GLU A 124 -16.80 23.61 -4.48
C GLU A 124 -15.32 23.30 -4.20
N GLY A 125 -14.72 22.39 -4.99
CA GLY A 125 -13.29 22.07 -4.93
C GLY A 125 -12.88 21.18 -3.76
N GLN A 126 -13.80 20.56 -3.05
CA GLN A 126 -13.47 19.65 -1.95
C GLN A 126 -13.08 18.27 -2.46
N ARG A 127 -11.89 17.82 -2.09
CA ARG A 127 -11.44 16.46 -2.39
C ARG A 127 -12.27 15.44 -1.61
N TYR A 128 -12.62 14.35 -2.28
CA TYR A 128 -13.25 13.20 -1.65
C TYR A 128 -12.16 12.34 -0.97
N SER A 129 -12.07 12.43 0.36
CA SER A 129 -11.04 11.76 1.17
C SER A 129 -11.45 10.36 1.67
N LYS A 130 -12.69 9.93 1.40
CA LYS A 130 -13.22 8.64 1.88
C LYS A 130 -12.93 7.53 0.88
N ARG A 131 -12.99 6.27 1.33
CA ARG A 131 -12.88 5.11 0.43
C ARG A 131 -14.04 5.12 -0.57
N LEU A 132 -13.68 4.95 -1.85
CA LEU A 132 -14.67 4.80 -2.91
C LEU A 132 -15.43 3.49 -2.74
N ASN A 133 -16.73 3.50 -3.03
CA ASN A 133 -17.53 2.28 -3.10
C ASN A 133 -17.29 1.52 -4.42
N GLU A 134 -17.80 0.30 -4.55
CA GLU A 134 -17.58 -0.55 -5.73
C GLU A 134 -18.06 0.11 -7.05
N LYS A 135 -19.19 0.82 -7.03
CA LYS A 135 -19.70 1.54 -8.21
C LYS A 135 -18.78 2.69 -8.62
N GLN A 136 -18.31 3.46 -7.64
CA GLN A 136 -17.36 4.56 -7.88
C GLN A 136 -16.01 4.03 -8.38
N ILE A 137 -15.51 2.92 -7.81
CA ILE A 137 -14.29 2.26 -8.28
C ILE A 137 -14.48 1.77 -9.72
N THR A 138 -15.61 1.15 -10.05
CA THR A 138 -15.90 0.66 -11.40
C THR A 138 -15.95 1.83 -12.40
N ALA A 139 -16.62 2.93 -12.05
CA ALA A 139 -16.67 4.13 -12.89
C ALA A 139 -15.27 4.73 -13.09
N LEU A 140 -14.47 4.84 -12.03
CA LEU A 140 -13.10 5.33 -12.10
C LEU A 140 -12.22 4.44 -12.97
N LEU A 141 -12.32 3.11 -12.82
CA LEU A 141 -11.57 2.16 -13.64
C LEU A 141 -11.95 2.26 -15.10
N LYS A 142 -13.23 2.44 -15.43
CA LYS A 142 -13.69 2.63 -16.81
C LYS A 142 -13.07 3.86 -17.47
N MET A 143 -12.90 4.96 -16.72
CA MET A 143 -12.28 6.18 -17.20
C MET A 143 -10.75 6.11 -17.27
N THR A 144 -10.11 5.41 -16.34
CA THR A 144 -8.64 5.43 -16.18
C THR A 144 -7.93 4.26 -16.86
N CYS A 145 -8.61 3.12 -17.03
CA CYS A 145 -8.05 1.91 -17.65
C CYS A 145 -8.34 1.88 -19.15
N GLN A 146 -7.79 2.84 -19.87
CA GLN A 146 -7.92 2.94 -21.32
C GLN A 146 -6.97 1.99 -22.04
N HIS A 147 -7.41 1.46 -23.19
CA HIS A 147 -6.55 0.73 -24.10
C HIS A 147 -5.40 1.62 -24.59
N PRO A 148 -4.20 1.10 -24.89
CA PRO A 148 -3.05 1.91 -25.26
C PRO A 148 -3.30 2.90 -26.38
N GLN A 149 -3.89 2.48 -27.48
CA GLN A 149 -4.22 3.34 -28.62
C GLN A 149 -5.15 4.51 -28.23
N GLN A 150 -6.19 4.24 -27.43
CA GLN A 150 -7.08 5.31 -26.95
C GLN A 150 -6.36 6.25 -25.98
N ARG A 151 -5.49 5.72 -25.13
CA ARG A 151 -4.67 6.51 -24.22
C ARG A 151 -3.72 7.45 -24.96
N GLU A 152 -3.12 6.97 -26.04
CA GLU A 152 -2.24 7.75 -26.90
C GLU A 152 -2.99 8.91 -27.55
N LEU A 153 -4.15 8.63 -28.17
CA LEU A 153 -5.03 9.64 -28.76
C LEU A 153 -5.45 10.70 -27.73
N ASP A 154 -5.87 10.29 -26.54
CA ASP A 154 -6.30 11.22 -25.49
C ASP A 154 -5.15 12.12 -25.03
N ILE A 155 -3.91 11.61 -24.97
CA ILE A 155 -2.73 12.42 -24.64
C ILE A 155 -2.51 13.49 -25.71
N LEU A 156 -2.48 13.10 -26.98
CA LEU A 156 -2.30 14.03 -28.11
C LEU A 156 -3.41 15.08 -28.16
N GLN A 157 -4.67 14.68 -28.02
CA GLN A 157 -5.79 15.61 -27.97
C GLN A 157 -5.70 16.60 -26.81
N THR A 158 -5.23 16.13 -25.64
CA THR A 158 -5.05 16.98 -24.46
C THR A 158 -3.94 18.01 -24.69
N VAL A 159 -2.82 17.60 -25.26
CA VAL A 159 -1.70 18.51 -25.58
C VAL A 159 -2.15 19.57 -26.58
N ASN A 160 -2.83 19.17 -27.65
CA ASN A 160 -3.34 20.09 -28.68
C ASN A 160 -4.39 21.05 -28.11
N HIS A 161 -5.31 20.54 -27.26
CA HIS A 161 -6.33 21.39 -26.62
C HIS A 161 -5.74 22.44 -25.68
N ASN A 162 -4.68 22.08 -24.96
CA ASN A 162 -4.02 22.98 -24.01
C ASN A 162 -3.14 24.04 -24.69
N ALA A 163 -2.81 23.88 -25.98
CA ALA A 163 -2.04 24.83 -26.77
C ALA A 163 -0.83 25.44 -26.03
N TYR A 164 0.00 24.60 -25.42
CA TYR A 164 1.11 25.04 -24.57
C TYR A 164 2.11 25.98 -25.26
N HIS A 165 2.20 25.95 -26.60
CA HIS A 165 3.02 26.86 -27.41
C HIS A 165 2.52 28.31 -27.35
N GLU A 166 1.24 28.52 -27.03
CA GLU A 166 0.61 29.84 -26.89
C GLU A 166 0.66 30.36 -25.44
N ASP A 167 1.01 29.50 -24.46
CA ASP A 167 1.06 29.86 -23.05
C ASP A 167 2.19 30.87 -22.77
N PRO A 168 1.85 32.11 -22.33
CA PRO A 168 2.84 33.15 -22.08
C PRO A 168 3.80 32.78 -20.95
N TYR A 169 3.37 32.01 -19.95
CA TYR A 169 4.24 31.56 -18.85
C TYR A 169 5.23 30.51 -19.32
N ALA A 170 4.79 29.52 -20.12
CA ALA A 170 5.69 28.53 -20.68
C ALA A 170 6.78 29.18 -21.54
N ARG A 171 6.40 30.21 -22.33
CA ARG A 171 7.32 30.98 -23.16
C ARG A 171 8.33 31.76 -22.32
N GLU A 172 7.86 32.46 -21.25
CA GLU A 172 8.71 33.22 -20.34
C GLU A 172 9.74 32.35 -19.62
N PHE A 173 9.35 31.15 -19.19
CA PHE A 173 10.24 30.15 -18.62
C PHE A 173 11.10 29.41 -19.64
N GLY A 174 10.99 29.70 -20.94
CA GLY A 174 11.74 29.02 -22.00
C GLY A 174 11.35 27.56 -22.22
N ILE A 175 10.17 27.14 -21.72
CA ILE A 175 9.66 25.76 -21.86
C ILE A 175 9.02 25.61 -23.23
N ARG A 176 9.45 24.60 -24.00
CA ARG A 176 8.84 24.20 -25.26
C ARG A 176 8.29 22.79 -25.16
N ILE A 177 7.05 22.59 -25.58
CA ILE A 177 6.36 21.31 -25.59
C ILE A 177 6.07 20.94 -27.04
N ASP A 178 6.62 19.81 -27.50
CA ASP A 178 6.30 19.28 -28.83
C ASP A 178 4.92 18.64 -28.80
N GLU A 179 4.12 18.88 -29.83
CA GLU A 179 2.79 18.30 -29.98
C GLU A 179 2.82 16.82 -30.39
N ARG A 180 3.96 16.34 -30.83
CA ARG A 180 4.19 14.94 -31.23
C ARG A 180 4.84 14.17 -30.08
N LEU A 181 4.50 12.89 -29.98
CA LEU A 181 5.17 11.99 -29.04
C LEU A 181 6.63 11.81 -29.42
N ALA A 182 7.50 11.74 -28.41
CA ALA A 182 8.91 11.44 -28.61
C ALA A 182 9.07 10.00 -29.14
N SER A 183 9.82 9.83 -30.22
CA SER A 183 10.22 8.51 -30.72
C SER A 183 11.50 8.05 -30.05
N VAL A 184 11.46 6.88 -29.44
CA VAL A 184 12.59 6.25 -28.73
C VAL A 184 12.84 4.86 -29.26
N GLU A 185 14.12 4.43 -29.22
CA GLU A 185 14.47 3.05 -29.47
C GLU A 185 14.22 2.22 -28.24
N ALA A 186 13.73 0.99 -28.43
CA ALA A 186 13.46 0.05 -27.34
C ALA A 186 13.91 -1.34 -27.74
N ARG A 187 14.40 -2.09 -26.76
CA ARG A 187 14.72 -3.51 -26.90
C ARG A 187 13.72 -4.34 -26.18
N VAL A 188 13.45 -5.55 -26.65
CA VAL A 188 12.61 -6.52 -25.93
C VAL A 188 13.52 -7.63 -25.41
N LEU A 189 13.77 -7.65 -24.12
CA LEU A 189 14.55 -8.67 -23.45
C LEU A 189 13.82 -10.03 -23.51
N PRO A 190 14.53 -11.14 -23.79
CA PRO A 190 13.91 -12.44 -23.82
C PRO A 190 13.42 -12.85 -22.42
N PRO A 191 12.31 -13.62 -22.32
CA PRO A 191 11.90 -14.19 -21.06
C PRO A 191 12.90 -15.25 -20.60
N PRO A 192 13.20 -15.33 -19.29
CA PRO A 192 14.08 -16.36 -18.75
C PRO A 192 13.42 -17.72 -18.78
N ARG A 193 14.19 -18.81 -18.91
CA ARG A 193 13.70 -20.17 -18.70
C ARG A 193 13.55 -20.43 -17.21
N LEU A 194 12.37 -20.91 -16.81
CA LEU A 194 12.04 -21.25 -15.43
C LEU A 194 12.06 -22.77 -15.23
N LYS A 195 12.63 -23.22 -14.11
CA LYS A 195 12.64 -24.63 -13.72
C LYS A 195 11.62 -24.87 -12.62
N TYR A 196 10.89 -25.97 -12.75
CA TYR A 196 10.06 -26.58 -11.71
C TYR A 196 10.84 -27.63 -10.92
N HIS A 197 10.18 -28.32 -9.99
CA HIS A 197 10.76 -29.43 -9.28
C HIS A 197 10.92 -30.66 -10.19
N ASP A 198 12.02 -31.42 -10.02
CA ASP A 198 12.39 -32.56 -10.88
C ASP A 198 11.40 -33.74 -10.83
N SER A 199 10.61 -33.86 -9.74
CA SER A 199 9.54 -34.88 -9.61
C SER A 199 8.29 -34.59 -10.45
N GLY A 200 8.16 -33.39 -11.03
CA GLY A 200 7.04 -33.02 -11.88
C GLY A 200 7.13 -33.59 -13.31
N ARG A 201 5.98 -33.70 -14.01
CA ARG A 201 5.95 -34.09 -15.44
C ARG A 201 6.67 -33.06 -16.32
N GLU A 202 6.48 -31.78 -16.07
CA GLU A 202 7.19 -30.70 -16.73
C GLU A 202 8.33 -30.27 -15.83
N LYS A 203 9.56 -30.28 -16.35
CA LYS A 203 10.76 -29.91 -15.59
C LYS A 203 11.09 -28.43 -15.72
N ASP A 204 10.83 -27.83 -16.87
CA ASP A 204 11.06 -26.44 -17.15
C ASP A 204 9.98 -25.83 -18.05
N VAL A 205 9.96 -24.50 -18.14
CA VAL A 205 9.04 -23.74 -18.99
C VAL A 205 9.69 -22.46 -19.49
N LEU A 206 9.43 -22.12 -20.76
CA LEU A 206 9.71 -20.80 -21.29
C LEU A 206 8.42 -19.97 -21.26
N PRO A 207 8.35 -18.90 -20.44
CA PRO A 207 7.17 -18.05 -20.37
C PRO A 207 6.79 -17.45 -21.72
N ARG A 208 5.48 -17.35 -21.99
CA ARG A 208 4.97 -16.70 -23.20
C ARG A 208 4.24 -15.42 -22.81
N ILE A 209 4.63 -14.28 -23.36
CA ILE A 209 4.06 -12.96 -23.03
C ILE A 209 3.98 -12.78 -21.51
N GLY A 210 5.11 -13.02 -20.82
CA GLY A 210 5.23 -12.86 -19.37
C GLY A 210 4.37 -13.81 -18.52
N GLN A 211 3.88 -14.93 -19.06
CA GLN A 211 2.98 -15.86 -18.36
C GLN A 211 3.43 -17.32 -18.52
N TRP A 212 3.13 -18.12 -17.48
CA TRP A 212 3.32 -19.58 -17.47
C TRP A 212 2.22 -20.24 -16.64
N ASN A 213 2.24 -21.56 -16.45
CA ASN A 213 1.22 -22.29 -15.70
C ASN A 213 1.83 -23.17 -14.61
N MET A 214 0.98 -23.57 -13.65
CA MET A 214 1.31 -24.51 -12.56
C MET A 214 0.31 -25.68 -12.54
N ARG A 215 -0.13 -26.14 -13.70
CA ARG A 215 -1.05 -27.29 -13.81
C ARG A 215 -0.37 -28.57 -13.34
N ASN A 216 -1.14 -29.50 -12.79
CA ASN A 216 -0.70 -30.84 -12.36
C ASN A 216 0.38 -30.82 -11.25
N LYS A 217 0.26 -29.92 -10.27
CA LYS A 217 1.06 -29.91 -9.05
C LYS A 217 0.19 -30.36 -7.88
N ASP A 218 0.58 -31.44 -7.23
CA ASP A 218 -0.16 -32.02 -6.11
C ASP A 218 0.31 -31.40 -4.78
N PHE A 219 -0.65 -31.21 -3.89
CA PHE A 219 -0.44 -30.77 -2.53
C PHE A 219 -1.06 -31.83 -1.61
N SER A 220 -0.23 -32.72 -1.07
CA SER A 220 -0.71 -33.80 -0.21
C SER A 220 -0.33 -33.53 1.25
N LYS A 221 -1.19 -32.82 1.98
CA LYS A 221 -1.14 -32.78 3.45
C LYS A 221 -2.56 -32.83 3.98
N GLU A 222 -2.78 -33.72 4.95
CA GLU A 222 -4.04 -33.80 5.67
C GLU A 222 -4.08 -32.83 6.85
N PRO A 223 -5.28 -32.32 7.24
CA PRO A 223 -5.45 -31.52 8.43
C PRO A 223 -5.06 -32.32 9.68
N LEU A 224 -4.24 -31.74 10.57
CA LEU A 224 -3.87 -32.37 11.84
C LEU A 224 -5.04 -32.51 12.80
N LEU A 225 -5.91 -31.52 12.84
CA LEU A 225 -7.11 -31.45 13.70
C LEU A 225 -8.35 -31.14 12.88
N PRO A 226 -9.55 -31.53 13.36
CA PRO A 226 -10.81 -31.15 12.73
C PRO A 226 -10.96 -29.63 12.60
N PRO A 227 -11.69 -29.13 11.58
CA PRO A 227 -11.95 -27.69 11.43
C PRO A 227 -12.72 -27.14 12.64
N LEU A 228 -12.22 -26.01 13.20
CA LEU A 228 -12.88 -25.29 14.28
C LEU A 228 -13.67 -24.09 13.73
N CYS A 229 -14.96 -24.00 14.07
CA CYS A 229 -15.76 -22.82 13.77
C CYS A 229 -15.90 -21.93 15.01
N THR A 230 -15.69 -20.63 14.85
CA THR A 230 -15.82 -19.65 15.94
C THR A 230 -16.41 -18.33 15.46
N ARG A 231 -16.93 -17.52 16.40
CA ARG A 231 -17.36 -16.16 16.11
C ARG A 231 -16.14 -15.24 15.92
N PRO A 232 -16.25 -14.18 15.09
CA PRO A 232 -15.15 -13.23 14.87
C PRO A 232 -14.60 -12.56 16.13
N ASP A 233 -15.47 -12.29 17.13
CA ASP A 233 -15.12 -11.69 18.42
C ASP A 233 -14.36 -12.65 19.35
N HIS A 234 -14.49 -13.95 19.15
CA HIS A 234 -13.81 -14.99 19.93
C HIS A 234 -12.55 -15.55 19.23
N VAL A 235 -12.12 -14.98 18.10
CA VAL A 235 -11.05 -15.53 17.26
C VAL A 235 -9.73 -15.72 18.02
N GLU A 236 -9.36 -14.78 18.88
CA GLU A 236 -8.10 -14.86 19.62
C GLU A 236 -8.07 -16.05 20.60
N ARG A 237 -9.15 -16.20 21.39
CA ARG A 237 -9.27 -17.31 22.33
C ARG A 237 -9.30 -18.66 21.62
N ALA A 238 -10.05 -18.74 20.52
CA ALA A 238 -10.17 -19.97 19.73
C ALA A 238 -8.85 -20.35 19.07
N LEU A 239 -8.11 -19.39 18.52
CA LEU A 239 -6.80 -19.62 17.93
C LEU A 239 -5.78 -20.13 18.97
N LYS A 240 -5.73 -19.50 20.15
CA LYS A 240 -4.81 -19.92 21.21
C LYS A 240 -5.11 -21.33 21.70
N ALA A 241 -6.38 -21.66 21.95
CA ALA A 241 -6.79 -23.00 22.37
C ALA A 241 -6.46 -24.05 21.31
N HIS A 242 -6.89 -23.84 20.06
CA HIS A 242 -6.66 -24.79 18.97
C HIS A 242 -5.16 -24.98 18.64
N TYR A 243 -4.36 -23.91 18.79
CA TYR A 243 -2.90 -24.00 18.68
C TYR A 243 -2.29 -24.86 19.80
N GLN A 244 -2.76 -24.72 21.04
CA GLN A 244 -2.30 -25.54 22.17
C GLN A 244 -2.64 -27.02 21.95
N ASP A 245 -3.87 -27.32 21.47
CA ASP A 245 -4.29 -28.68 21.16
C ASP A 245 -3.40 -29.29 20.06
N ALA A 246 -3.14 -28.53 19.00
CA ALA A 246 -2.25 -28.98 17.91
C ALA A 246 -0.81 -29.21 18.41
N MET A 247 -0.26 -28.31 19.21
CA MET A 247 1.09 -28.47 19.76
C MET A 247 1.19 -29.63 20.74
N SER A 248 0.15 -29.89 21.53
CA SER A 248 0.08 -31.05 22.42
C SER A 248 0.12 -32.38 21.64
N ALA A 249 -0.51 -32.44 20.47
CA ALA A 249 -0.47 -33.60 19.59
C ALA A 249 0.88 -33.77 18.86
N LEU A 250 1.58 -32.65 18.55
CA LEU A 250 2.84 -32.67 17.78
C LEU A 250 4.09 -32.79 18.65
N LYS A 251 4.07 -32.26 19.86
CA LYS A 251 5.22 -32.25 20.79
C LYS A 251 5.80 -33.64 21.07
N PRO A 252 4.99 -34.68 21.31
CA PRO A 252 5.51 -36.05 21.50
C PRO A 252 6.21 -36.58 20.23
N LEU A 253 5.89 -36.05 19.06
CA LEU A 253 6.48 -36.43 17.77
C LEU A 253 7.71 -35.60 17.40
N GLY A 254 8.15 -34.66 18.25
CA GLY A 254 9.24 -33.73 17.95
C GLY A 254 8.94 -32.80 16.78
N ARG A 255 7.66 -32.52 16.51
CA ARG A 255 7.19 -31.71 15.37
C ARG A 255 6.50 -30.43 15.83
N GLU A 256 6.48 -29.44 14.96
CA GLU A 256 5.77 -28.18 15.14
C GLU A 256 4.67 -28.00 14.08
N LEU A 257 3.75 -27.10 14.34
CA LEU A 257 2.66 -26.79 13.40
C LEU A 257 3.18 -25.87 12.29
N ASP A 258 3.19 -26.36 11.06
CA ASP A 258 3.72 -25.62 9.89
C ASP A 258 2.79 -24.49 9.41
N LEU A 259 1.47 -24.72 9.41
CA LEU A 259 0.52 -23.86 8.72
C LEU A 259 -0.88 -23.91 9.34
N LEU A 260 -1.51 -22.74 9.43
CA LEU A 260 -2.93 -22.57 9.69
C LEU A 260 -3.65 -22.10 8.41
N ILE A 261 -4.72 -22.78 8.01
CA ILE A 261 -5.64 -22.30 6.98
C ILE A 261 -6.88 -21.72 7.65
N ALA A 262 -7.11 -20.41 7.49
CA ALA A 262 -8.25 -19.70 8.05
C ALA A 262 -9.25 -19.31 6.96
N ILE A 263 -10.52 -19.71 7.11
CA ILE A 263 -11.61 -19.35 6.20
C ILE A 263 -12.40 -18.20 6.81
N LEU A 264 -12.31 -17.03 6.18
CA LEU A 264 -12.95 -15.79 6.64
C LEU A 264 -14.30 -15.60 5.95
N PRO A 265 -15.33 -15.10 6.69
CA PRO A 265 -16.68 -14.89 6.14
C PRO A 265 -16.69 -13.82 5.04
N ASP A 266 -15.93 -12.74 5.23
CA ASP A 266 -15.90 -11.58 4.36
C ASP A 266 -14.51 -10.91 4.32
N ILE A 267 -14.43 -9.75 3.63
CA ILE A 267 -13.23 -8.91 3.57
C ILE A 267 -13.24 -7.92 4.75
N ASN A 268 -13.32 -8.43 5.97
CA ASN A 268 -13.20 -7.60 7.17
C ASN A 268 -11.73 -7.40 7.53
N GLY A 269 -11.23 -6.18 7.32
CA GLY A 269 -9.83 -5.83 7.58
C GLY A 269 -9.41 -5.99 9.05
N SER A 270 -10.32 -5.75 10.00
CA SER A 270 -10.02 -5.90 11.44
C SER A 270 -9.86 -7.36 11.84
N LEU A 271 -10.76 -8.24 11.41
CA LEU A 271 -10.66 -9.68 11.67
C LEU A 271 -9.40 -10.29 11.04
N TYR A 272 -9.14 -9.96 9.77
CA TYR A 272 -7.92 -10.39 9.09
C TYR A 272 -6.66 -9.90 9.81
N GLY A 273 -6.64 -8.61 10.18
CA GLY A 273 -5.51 -7.99 10.88
C GLY A 273 -5.23 -8.62 12.24
N ASN A 274 -6.27 -8.83 13.06
CA ASN A 274 -6.16 -9.49 14.36
C ASN A 274 -5.61 -10.91 14.24
N LEU A 275 -6.15 -11.69 13.30
CA LEU A 275 -5.65 -13.05 13.04
C LEU A 275 -4.17 -13.03 12.68
N LYS A 276 -3.76 -12.15 11.76
CA LYS A 276 -2.36 -12.04 11.34
C LYS A 276 -1.45 -11.60 12.47
N ARG A 277 -1.85 -10.60 13.25
CA ARG A 277 -1.10 -10.15 14.42
C ARG A 277 -0.89 -11.28 15.41
N ILE A 278 -1.96 -11.99 15.82
CA ILE A 278 -1.88 -13.07 16.79
C ILE A 278 -0.98 -14.20 16.28
N CYS A 279 -1.18 -14.65 15.04
CA CYS A 279 -0.38 -15.72 14.47
C CYS A 279 1.10 -15.34 14.38
N GLU A 280 1.42 -14.16 13.87
CA GLU A 280 2.78 -13.78 13.47
C GLU A 280 3.62 -13.19 14.63
N THR A 281 2.97 -12.54 15.62
CA THR A 281 3.67 -11.91 16.76
C THR A 281 3.54 -12.67 18.09
N ASN A 282 2.43 -13.40 18.30
CA ASN A 282 2.21 -14.10 19.57
C ASN A 282 2.50 -15.60 19.47
N LEU A 283 1.93 -16.29 18.47
CA LEU A 283 2.01 -17.75 18.36
C LEU A 283 3.23 -18.25 17.55
N GLY A 284 3.75 -17.44 16.65
CA GLY A 284 4.77 -17.87 15.69
C GLY A 284 4.21 -18.79 14.60
N LEU A 285 2.93 -18.67 14.27
CA LEU A 285 2.25 -19.56 13.35
C LEU A 285 2.06 -18.93 11.98
N ILE A 286 2.50 -19.60 10.96
CA ILE A 286 2.27 -19.19 9.57
C ILE A 286 0.81 -19.45 9.19
N SER A 287 0.16 -18.47 8.55
CA SER A 287 -1.25 -18.61 8.21
C SER A 287 -1.58 -18.22 6.77
N GLN A 288 -2.55 -18.94 6.18
CA GLN A 288 -3.16 -18.63 4.90
C GLN A 288 -4.65 -18.36 5.09
N CYS A 289 -5.11 -17.16 4.72
CA CYS A 289 -6.52 -16.81 4.75
C CYS A 289 -7.17 -17.04 3.39
N CYS A 290 -8.38 -17.63 3.41
CA CYS A 290 -9.25 -17.81 2.27
C CYS A 290 -10.61 -17.19 2.57
N LEU A 291 -11.35 -16.74 1.56
CA LEU A 291 -12.71 -16.23 1.73
C LEU A 291 -13.73 -17.32 1.48
N THR A 292 -14.78 -17.40 2.28
CA THR A 292 -15.88 -18.35 2.14
C THR A 292 -16.47 -18.37 0.74
N LYS A 293 -16.64 -17.19 0.11
CA LYS A 293 -17.17 -17.10 -1.27
C LYS A 293 -16.30 -17.81 -2.32
N HIS A 294 -14.98 -17.86 -2.11
CA HIS A 294 -14.06 -18.54 -3.02
C HIS A 294 -13.89 -20.02 -2.70
N VAL A 295 -14.03 -20.39 -1.42
CA VAL A 295 -14.02 -21.81 -1.01
C VAL A 295 -15.28 -22.52 -1.46
N LYS A 296 -16.45 -21.86 -1.45
CA LYS A 296 -17.72 -22.43 -1.97
C LYS A 296 -17.73 -22.64 -3.49
N LYS A 297 -16.94 -21.84 -4.24
CA LYS A 297 -16.83 -21.92 -5.71
C LYS A 297 -15.35 -22.00 -6.09
N THR A 298 -14.71 -23.10 -5.74
CA THR A 298 -13.30 -23.33 -6.07
C THR A 298 -13.10 -23.51 -7.57
N THR A 299 -12.10 -22.79 -8.10
CA THR A 299 -11.64 -22.98 -9.47
C THR A 299 -10.19 -23.49 -9.43
N PRO A 300 -9.73 -24.28 -10.42
CA PRO A 300 -8.34 -24.74 -10.47
C PRO A 300 -7.33 -23.58 -10.39
N GLN A 301 -7.65 -22.45 -11.01
CA GLN A 301 -6.79 -21.26 -10.95
C GLN A 301 -6.71 -20.66 -9.54
N TYR A 302 -7.83 -20.62 -8.80
CA TYR A 302 -7.83 -20.15 -7.41
C TYR A 302 -7.00 -21.06 -6.50
N LEU A 303 -7.19 -22.38 -6.63
CA LEU A 303 -6.42 -23.38 -5.86
C LEU A 303 -4.92 -23.29 -6.17
N ALA A 304 -4.53 -23.18 -7.44
CA ALA A 304 -3.14 -22.96 -7.84
C ALA A 304 -2.55 -21.68 -7.21
N ASN A 305 -3.28 -20.57 -7.23
CA ASN A 305 -2.82 -19.32 -6.62
C ASN A 305 -2.71 -19.41 -5.08
N VAL A 306 -3.54 -20.18 -4.42
CA VAL A 306 -3.44 -20.44 -2.97
C VAL A 306 -2.25 -21.35 -2.68
N ALA A 307 -2.08 -22.42 -3.45
CA ALA A 307 -0.96 -23.34 -3.30
C ALA A 307 0.41 -22.65 -3.47
N LEU A 308 0.55 -21.77 -4.47
CA LEU A 308 1.77 -20.95 -4.64
C LEU A 308 2.14 -20.17 -3.38
N LYS A 309 1.15 -19.54 -2.74
CA LYS A 309 1.37 -18.74 -1.51
C LYS A 309 1.71 -19.63 -0.32
N ILE A 310 1.01 -20.76 -0.17
CA ILE A 310 1.29 -21.71 0.91
C ILE A 310 2.70 -22.24 0.77
N ASN A 311 3.09 -22.70 -0.42
CA ASN A 311 4.40 -23.29 -0.66
C ASN A 311 5.54 -22.39 -0.19
N VAL A 312 5.53 -21.09 -0.56
CA VAL A 312 6.60 -20.17 -0.17
C VAL A 312 6.54 -19.76 1.31
N LYS A 313 5.35 -19.73 1.91
CA LYS A 313 5.18 -19.47 3.34
C LYS A 313 5.74 -20.58 4.23
N VAL A 314 5.70 -21.82 3.76
CA VAL A 314 6.29 -22.97 4.46
C VAL A 314 7.73 -23.26 3.99
N GLY A 315 8.38 -22.29 3.33
CA GLY A 315 9.79 -22.37 2.95
C GLY A 315 10.08 -23.07 1.63
N GLY A 316 9.06 -23.42 0.84
CA GLY A 316 9.21 -24.01 -0.50
C GLY A 316 9.59 -22.99 -1.58
N ARG A 317 9.86 -23.48 -2.79
CA ARG A 317 10.10 -22.70 -4.01
C ARG A 317 9.08 -23.05 -5.08
N ASN A 318 8.55 -22.06 -5.79
CA ASN A 318 7.61 -22.29 -6.89
C ASN A 318 8.32 -22.55 -8.22
N THR A 319 9.24 -21.65 -8.56
CA THR A 319 10.08 -21.74 -9.76
C THR A 319 11.45 -21.16 -9.47
N VAL A 320 12.45 -21.57 -10.24
CA VAL A 320 13.81 -21.07 -10.19
C VAL A 320 14.28 -20.72 -11.60
N LEU A 321 15.11 -19.68 -11.74
CA LEU A 321 15.75 -19.38 -13.01
C LEU A 321 16.74 -20.49 -13.40
N VAL A 322 16.65 -21.02 -14.61
CA VAL A 322 17.59 -22.04 -15.09
C VAL A 322 19.02 -21.49 -15.08
N ASP A 323 19.18 -20.21 -15.43
CA ASP A 323 20.49 -19.55 -15.42
C ASP A 323 21.08 -19.38 -14.01
N ALA A 324 20.26 -19.32 -12.97
CA ALA A 324 20.74 -19.34 -11.59
C ALA A 324 21.40 -20.70 -11.26
N LEU A 325 20.73 -21.80 -11.58
CA LEU A 325 21.23 -23.15 -11.31
C LEU A 325 22.51 -23.47 -12.12
N SER A 326 22.58 -23.00 -13.35
CA SER A 326 23.76 -23.15 -14.21
C SER A 326 24.85 -22.10 -13.96
N ARG A 327 24.68 -21.24 -12.93
CA ARG A 327 25.61 -20.17 -12.54
C ARG A 327 25.95 -19.20 -13.68
N ARG A 328 24.94 -18.84 -14.48
CA ARG A 328 25.10 -17.95 -15.64
C ARG A 328 24.50 -16.56 -15.47
N ILE A 329 23.89 -16.25 -14.28
CA ILE A 329 23.44 -14.88 -14.02
C ILE A 329 24.67 -14.01 -13.72
N PRO A 330 25.00 -13.04 -14.59
CA PRO A 330 26.18 -12.21 -14.42
C PRO A 330 26.14 -11.44 -13.10
N LEU A 331 27.27 -11.36 -12.39
CA LEU A 331 27.44 -10.63 -11.13
C LEU A 331 26.49 -11.08 -9.99
N VAL A 332 25.83 -12.23 -10.13
CA VAL A 332 24.99 -12.82 -9.09
C VAL A 332 25.38 -14.26 -8.80
N SER A 333 25.51 -15.10 -9.85
CA SER A 333 25.73 -16.54 -9.67
C SER A 333 27.20 -16.92 -9.49
N ASP A 334 28.15 -16.08 -9.87
CA ASP A 334 29.59 -16.30 -9.79
C ASP A 334 30.14 -16.20 -8.35
N ARG A 335 29.56 -15.36 -7.53
CA ARG A 335 29.94 -15.16 -6.11
C ARG A 335 28.70 -15.06 -5.23
N PRO A 336 28.79 -15.47 -3.95
CA PRO A 336 27.69 -15.29 -3.00
C PRO A 336 27.18 -13.85 -2.99
N THR A 337 25.96 -13.65 -3.50
CA THR A 337 25.35 -12.34 -3.67
C THR A 337 24.01 -12.29 -2.92
N ILE A 338 23.84 -11.29 -2.09
CA ILE A 338 22.57 -11.02 -1.41
C ILE A 338 21.84 -9.88 -2.13
N ILE A 339 20.55 -10.08 -2.39
CA ILE A 339 19.69 -9.05 -3.02
C ILE A 339 18.69 -8.56 -2.00
N PHE A 340 18.74 -7.27 -1.70
CA PHE A 340 17.81 -6.58 -0.83
C PHE A 340 16.69 -5.88 -1.60
N GLY A 341 15.55 -5.75 -0.95
CA GLY A 341 14.48 -4.83 -1.34
C GLY A 341 14.01 -4.04 -0.13
N ALA A 342 13.76 -2.75 -0.31
CA ALA A 342 13.31 -1.88 0.77
C ALA A 342 12.20 -0.94 0.29
N ASP A 343 11.23 -0.67 1.18
CA ASP A 343 10.11 0.25 0.95
C ASP A 343 9.67 0.90 2.25
N VAL A 344 9.17 2.13 2.17
CA VAL A 344 8.51 2.84 3.27
C VAL A 344 7.09 3.17 2.90
N THR A 345 6.14 2.66 3.66
CA THR A 345 4.74 2.99 3.48
C THR A 345 4.29 4.06 4.46
N HIS A 346 3.66 5.11 3.93
CA HIS A 346 3.12 6.20 4.72
C HIS A 346 1.62 6.02 5.02
N PRO A 347 1.13 6.55 6.16
CA PRO A 347 -0.29 6.56 6.47
C PRO A 347 -1.08 7.38 5.44
N HIS A 348 -2.38 7.04 5.30
CA HIS A 348 -3.24 7.77 4.38
C HIS A 348 -3.41 9.25 4.79
N PRO A 349 -3.68 10.16 3.85
CA PRO A 349 -4.04 11.53 4.18
C PRO A 349 -5.22 11.58 5.16
N GLY A 350 -5.04 12.23 6.31
CA GLY A 350 -6.05 12.30 7.38
C GLY A 350 -5.86 11.29 8.53
N GLU A 351 -4.94 10.33 8.42
CA GLU A 351 -4.51 9.46 9.52
C GLU A 351 -3.27 10.10 10.20
N ASP A 352 -3.51 11.08 11.08
CA ASP A 352 -2.43 11.90 11.62
C ASP A 352 -1.68 11.25 12.79
N SER A 353 -2.25 10.22 13.42
CA SER A 353 -1.65 9.47 14.54
C SER A 353 -0.82 8.26 14.11
N SER A 354 -0.97 7.77 12.88
CA SER A 354 -0.29 6.55 12.43
C SER A 354 1.16 6.79 12.00
N PRO A 355 2.11 5.94 12.39
CA PRO A 355 3.50 6.04 11.95
C PRO A 355 3.68 5.62 10.48
N SER A 356 4.83 5.95 9.90
CA SER A 356 5.33 5.31 8.68
C SER A 356 5.92 3.95 9.01
N ILE A 357 5.85 3.01 8.09
CA ILE A 357 6.40 1.66 8.27
C ILE A 357 7.45 1.41 7.21
N ALA A 358 8.66 1.17 7.66
CA ALA A 358 9.77 0.70 6.84
C ALA A 358 9.79 -0.83 6.82
N ALA A 359 10.10 -1.40 5.67
CA ALA A 359 10.33 -2.82 5.50
C ALA A 359 11.58 -3.06 4.66
N VAL A 360 12.38 -4.04 5.07
CA VAL A 360 13.54 -4.51 4.34
C VAL A 360 13.43 -6.02 4.20
N VAL A 361 13.56 -6.50 2.98
CA VAL A 361 13.65 -7.94 2.69
C VAL A 361 14.98 -8.27 2.06
N ALA A 362 15.47 -9.49 2.22
CA ALA A 362 16.68 -9.95 1.57
C ALA A 362 16.60 -11.41 1.16
N SER A 363 17.24 -11.76 0.06
CA SER A 363 17.38 -13.15 -0.38
C SER A 363 18.08 -14.00 0.67
N GLN A 364 17.62 -15.23 0.84
CA GLN A 364 18.11 -16.20 1.84
C GLN A 364 18.66 -17.48 1.19
N ASP A 365 18.71 -17.49 -0.14
CA ASP A 365 19.24 -18.59 -0.95
C ASP A 365 20.14 -18.03 -2.06
N TRP A 366 21.14 -18.80 -2.41
CA TRP A 366 22.08 -18.50 -3.48
C TRP A 366 22.56 -19.81 -4.10
N PRO A 367 22.63 -19.92 -5.43
CA PRO A 367 22.46 -18.86 -6.44
C PRO A 367 21.02 -18.60 -6.91
N GLU A 368 20.02 -19.29 -6.42
CA GLU A 368 18.63 -19.27 -6.93
C GLU A 368 17.87 -17.97 -6.70
N VAL A 369 18.15 -17.24 -5.62
CA VAL A 369 17.56 -15.93 -5.28
C VAL A 369 16.02 -15.92 -5.33
N THR A 370 15.39 -16.89 -4.68
CA THR A 370 13.92 -17.08 -4.70
C THR A 370 13.28 -17.05 -3.31
N LYS A 371 14.04 -17.29 -2.26
CA LYS A 371 13.60 -17.22 -0.86
C LYS A 371 14.00 -15.90 -0.25
N TYR A 372 13.08 -15.26 0.47
CA TYR A 372 13.34 -13.96 1.10
C TYR A 372 12.88 -13.96 2.55
N ALA A 373 13.70 -13.42 3.44
CA ALA A 373 13.32 -13.03 4.78
C ALA A 373 12.97 -11.53 4.80
N GLY A 374 12.11 -11.11 5.74
CA GLY A 374 11.67 -9.72 5.82
C GLY A 374 11.59 -9.22 7.25
N LEU A 375 12.03 -7.99 7.46
CA LEU A 375 11.96 -7.26 8.72
C LEU A 375 11.19 -5.97 8.52
N VAL A 376 10.51 -5.51 9.57
CA VAL A 376 9.64 -4.33 9.55
C VAL A 376 9.88 -3.48 10.79
N SER A 377 9.76 -2.16 10.65
CA SER A 377 9.89 -1.21 11.75
C SER A 377 8.93 -0.04 11.59
N ALA A 378 8.39 0.46 12.70
CA ALA A 378 7.65 1.71 12.72
C ALA A 378 8.63 2.89 12.90
N GLN A 379 8.43 3.94 12.13
CA GLN A 379 9.26 5.14 12.18
C GLN A 379 8.42 6.41 12.11
N THR A 380 9.05 7.55 12.31
CA THR A 380 8.42 8.86 12.31
C THR A 380 7.55 9.06 11.06
N ARG A 381 6.37 9.62 11.26
CA ARG A 381 5.39 9.85 10.19
C ARG A 381 5.99 10.66 9.04
N ARG A 382 5.77 10.18 7.81
CA ARG A 382 6.27 10.77 6.55
C ARG A 382 7.79 10.88 6.44
N GLN A 383 8.51 10.17 7.27
CA GLN A 383 9.96 9.99 7.12
C GLN A 383 10.21 8.95 6.02
N GLU A 384 10.91 9.34 4.96
CA GLU A 384 11.26 8.43 3.85
C GLU A 384 12.53 7.64 4.14
N LEU A 385 13.51 8.24 4.79
CA LEU A 385 14.75 7.56 5.20
C LEU A 385 14.46 6.42 6.18
N ILE A 386 15.02 5.25 5.93
CA ILE A 386 14.85 4.09 6.81
C ILE A 386 15.82 4.20 7.99
N GLN A 387 15.26 4.46 9.17
CA GLN A 387 16.05 4.71 10.39
C GLN A 387 16.72 3.45 10.96
N ASP A 388 16.08 2.30 10.77
CA ASP A 388 16.45 1.04 11.43
C ASP A 388 17.30 0.09 10.57
N LEU A 389 17.92 0.58 9.46
CA LEU A 389 18.83 -0.22 8.65
C LEU A 389 20.03 -0.70 9.48
N PHE A 390 20.59 0.19 10.27
CA PHE A 390 21.65 -0.11 11.25
C PHE A 390 21.43 0.70 12.52
N LYS A 391 21.59 0.08 13.68
CA LYS A 391 21.44 0.68 15.01
C LYS A 391 22.57 0.28 15.92
N VAL A 392 22.96 1.21 16.78
CA VAL A 392 23.89 0.99 17.90
C VAL A 392 23.22 1.47 19.18
N TRP A 393 23.24 0.64 20.23
CA TRP A 393 22.74 1.05 21.55
C TRP A 393 23.61 0.47 22.65
N GLN A 394 23.52 1.08 23.83
CA GLN A 394 24.18 0.59 25.04
C GLN A 394 23.23 -0.37 25.77
N ASP A 395 23.67 -1.61 25.95
CA ASP A 395 22.99 -2.59 26.77
C ASP A 395 23.68 -2.64 28.14
N PRO A 396 22.93 -2.57 29.26
CA PRO A 396 23.54 -2.57 30.59
C PRO A 396 24.41 -3.79 30.92
N GLN A 397 24.13 -4.95 30.28
CA GLN A 397 24.86 -6.22 30.53
C GLN A 397 25.86 -6.55 29.43
N LYS A 398 25.59 -6.17 28.17
CA LYS A 398 26.38 -6.56 26.99
C LYS A 398 27.30 -5.45 26.48
N GLY A 399 27.19 -4.22 27.03
CA GLY A 399 27.91 -3.06 26.51
C GLY A 399 27.33 -2.53 25.20
N THR A 400 28.19 -2.13 24.29
CA THR A 400 27.76 -1.64 22.97
C THR A 400 27.22 -2.78 22.10
N VAL A 401 25.96 -2.69 21.73
CA VAL A 401 25.28 -3.69 20.87
C VAL A 401 25.00 -3.07 19.49
N ASN A 402 25.41 -3.80 18.44
CA ASN A 402 25.13 -3.47 17.05
C ASN A 402 23.96 -4.30 16.56
N GLY A 403 23.01 -3.66 15.87
CA GLY A 403 21.83 -4.31 15.29
C GLY A 403 21.31 -3.56 14.07
N GLY A 404 20.07 -3.78 13.74
CA GLY A 404 19.39 -3.19 12.58
C GLY A 404 19.08 -4.22 11.49
N MET A 405 18.15 -3.83 10.59
CA MET A 405 17.57 -4.76 9.62
C MET A 405 18.60 -5.35 8.66
N VAL A 406 19.55 -4.57 8.17
CA VAL A 406 20.59 -5.06 7.24
C VAL A 406 21.49 -6.07 7.92
N ARG A 407 21.94 -5.74 9.14
CA ARG A 407 22.81 -6.65 9.92
C ARG A 407 22.14 -7.99 10.20
N GLU A 408 20.89 -7.98 10.63
CA GLU A 408 20.13 -9.20 10.88
C GLU A 408 19.93 -10.04 9.63
N LEU A 409 19.65 -9.41 8.48
CA LEU A 409 19.45 -10.12 7.21
C LEU A 409 20.76 -10.67 6.63
N LEU A 410 21.90 -10.01 6.83
CA LEU A 410 23.23 -10.55 6.49
C LEU A 410 23.56 -11.81 7.32
N LEU A 411 23.31 -11.76 8.63
CA LEU A 411 23.46 -12.92 9.52
C LEU A 411 22.51 -14.06 9.15
N SER A 412 21.27 -13.72 8.77
CA SER A 412 20.28 -14.70 8.32
C SER A 412 20.70 -15.37 7.02
N PHE A 413 21.24 -14.62 6.05
CA PHE A 413 21.79 -15.17 4.82
C PHE A 413 22.95 -16.15 5.10
N HIS A 414 23.87 -15.75 5.98
CA HIS A 414 25.00 -16.63 6.35
C HIS A 414 24.51 -17.94 7.00
N ARG A 415 23.53 -17.85 7.91
CA ARG A 415 22.94 -19.06 8.56
C ARG A 415 22.23 -19.98 7.57
N SER A 416 21.59 -19.42 6.54
CA SER A 416 20.81 -20.22 5.58
C SER A 416 21.63 -20.78 4.42
N THR A 417 22.72 -20.13 4.03
CA THR A 417 23.56 -20.53 2.88
C THR A 417 24.93 -21.11 3.28
N GLY A 418 25.36 -20.90 4.53
CA GLY A 418 26.73 -21.16 4.95
C GLY A 418 27.77 -20.19 4.36
N GLN A 419 27.33 -19.20 3.56
CA GLN A 419 28.19 -18.28 2.82
C GLN A 419 28.06 -16.86 3.37
N LYS A 420 29.18 -16.12 3.43
CA LYS A 420 29.17 -14.68 3.65
C LYS A 420 28.94 -13.98 2.31
N PRO A 421 27.98 -13.04 2.19
CA PRO A 421 27.80 -12.32 0.95
C PRO A 421 29.06 -11.57 0.51
N GLN A 422 29.46 -11.76 -0.74
CA GLN A 422 30.59 -11.06 -1.36
C GLN A 422 30.13 -9.88 -2.22
N ARG A 423 28.83 -9.78 -2.49
CA ARG A 423 28.19 -8.67 -3.20
C ARG A 423 26.82 -8.35 -2.59
N ILE A 424 26.45 -7.09 -2.64
CA ILE A 424 25.15 -6.57 -2.22
C ILE A 424 24.51 -5.85 -3.41
N ILE A 425 23.25 -6.20 -3.71
CA ILE A 425 22.40 -5.45 -4.64
C ILE A 425 21.19 -4.98 -3.83
N PHE A 426 20.92 -3.68 -3.82
CA PHE A 426 19.89 -3.06 -3.00
C PHE A 426 18.87 -2.32 -3.88
N TYR A 427 17.63 -2.81 -3.94
CA TYR A 427 16.51 -2.17 -4.63
C TYR A 427 15.65 -1.39 -3.63
N ARG A 428 15.53 -0.07 -3.81
CA ARG A 428 14.82 0.86 -2.93
C ARG A 428 13.59 1.44 -3.65
N ASP A 429 12.38 1.06 -3.23
CA ASP A 429 11.14 1.55 -3.83
C ASP A 429 10.69 2.88 -3.20
N GLY A 430 10.06 3.73 -4.00
CA GLY A 430 9.26 4.87 -3.55
C GLY A 430 10.01 6.18 -3.32
N VAL A 431 11.31 6.26 -3.53
CA VAL A 431 12.10 7.49 -3.33
C VAL A 431 11.86 8.48 -4.46
N SER A 432 11.60 9.75 -4.14
CA SER A 432 11.51 10.83 -5.12
C SER A 432 12.91 11.33 -5.52
N GLU A 433 13.05 11.86 -6.75
CA GLU A 433 14.35 12.34 -7.26
C GLU A 433 15.02 13.37 -6.34
N GLY A 434 14.25 14.30 -5.78
CA GLY A 434 14.77 15.29 -4.83
C GLY A 434 15.30 14.71 -3.52
N GLN A 435 15.11 13.41 -3.26
CA GLN A 435 15.58 12.72 -2.06
C GLN A 435 16.71 11.72 -2.35
N PHE A 436 17.08 11.51 -3.62
CA PHE A 436 18.09 10.51 -4.01
C PHE A 436 19.39 10.68 -3.26
N TYR A 437 19.92 11.90 -3.20
CA TYR A 437 21.17 12.18 -2.52
C TYR A 437 21.12 11.83 -1.02
N GLN A 438 20.05 12.24 -0.33
CA GLN A 438 19.90 11.96 1.10
C GLN A 438 19.76 10.45 1.37
N VAL A 439 18.90 9.77 0.58
CA VAL A 439 18.70 8.33 0.72
C VAL A 439 20.00 7.57 0.46
N LEU A 440 20.71 7.90 -0.61
CA LEU A 440 21.99 7.27 -0.91
C LEU A 440 22.98 7.48 0.23
N LEU A 441 23.18 8.72 0.68
CA LEU A 441 24.16 9.04 1.72
C LEU A 441 23.90 8.28 3.02
N TYR A 442 22.67 8.34 3.52
CA TYR A 442 22.34 7.75 4.83
C TYR A 442 22.15 6.23 4.77
N GLU A 443 21.45 5.72 3.75
CA GLU A 443 21.15 4.28 3.68
C GLU A 443 22.37 3.46 3.22
N LEU A 444 23.20 3.97 2.30
CA LEU A 444 24.46 3.31 1.92
C LEU A 444 25.46 3.28 3.09
N ASP A 445 25.58 4.39 3.85
CA ASP A 445 26.41 4.43 5.06
C ASP A 445 25.95 3.42 6.11
N ALA A 446 24.61 3.31 6.31
CA ALA A 446 24.04 2.31 7.22
C ALA A 446 24.35 0.86 6.77
N ILE A 447 24.29 0.58 5.46
CA ILE A 447 24.66 -0.73 4.92
C ILE A 447 26.13 -1.04 5.20
N ARG A 448 27.03 -0.08 4.96
CA ARG A 448 28.47 -0.22 5.23
C ARG A 448 28.78 -0.43 6.71
N LYS A 449 28.14 0.35 7.59
CA LYS A 449 28.25 0.17 9.05
C LYS A 449 27.73 -1.19 9.52
N ALA A 450 26.63 -1.67 8.93
CA ALA A 450 26.13 -3.01 9.23
C ALA A 450 27.14 -4.09 8.85
N CYS A 451 27.78 -3.99 7.68
CA CYS A 451 28.83 -4.91 7.26
C CYS A 451 30.06 -4.84 8.18
N ALA A 452 30.58 -3.64 8.44
CA ALA A 452 31.74 -3.43 9.31
C ALA A 452 31.50 -3.88 10.75
N SER A 453 30.25 -3.85 11.23
CA SER A 453 29.89 -4.35 12.57
C SER A 453 29.94 -5.89 12.71
N LEU A 454 29.96 -6.61 11.58
CA LEU A 454 30.14 -8.07 11.59
C LEU A 454 31.61 -8.45 11.61
N GLU A 455 32.42 -7.73 10.86
CA GLU A 455 33.87 -7.90 10.78
C GLU A 455 34.47 -6.61 10.21
N SER A 456 35.52 -6.08 10.85
CA SER A 456 36.09 -4.75 10.54
C SER A 456 36.47 -4.55 9.07
N ASN A 457 36.94 -5.61 8.41
CA ASN A 457 37.36 -5.56 7.00
C ASN A 457 36.28 -6.05 6.02
N TYR A 458 35.08 -6.33 6.50
CA TYR A 458 33.99 -6.81 5.65
C TYR A 458 33.28 -5.64 4.97
N GLN A 459 33.64 -5.36 3.73
CA GLN A 459 33.14 -4.27 2.89
C GLN A 459 32.78 -4.80 1.49
N PRO A 460 31.73 -5.61 1.34
CA PRO A 460 31.30 -6.10 0.05
C PRO A 460 30.86 -4.94 -0.85
N PRO A 461 31.15 -4.97 -2.16
CA PRO A 461 30.72 -3.96 -3.11
C PRO A 461 29.18 -3.92 -3.18
N VAL A 462 28.62 -2.70 -3.26
CA VAL A 462 27.19 -2.42 -3.24
C VAL A 462 26.75 -1.81 -4.58
N THR A 463 25.63 -2.31 -5.13
CA THR A 463 24.87 -1.64 -6.18
C THR A 463 23.55 -1.18 -5.58
N PHE A 464 23.29 0.13 -5.60
CA PHE A 464 22.09 0.75 -5.02
C PHE A 464 21.20 1.30 -6.13
N VAL A 465 20.01 0.72 -6.27
CA VAL A 465 19.05 1.03 -7.35
C VAL A 465 17.74 1.52 -6.76
N VAL A 466 17.32 2.73 -7.13
CA VAL A 466 15.98 3.23 -6.80
C VAL A 466 14.98 2.76 -7.85
N VAL A 467 13.81 2.36 -7.40
CA VAL A 467 12.71 1.88 -8.25
C VAL A 467 11.54 2.86 -8.15
N GLN A 468 11.13 3.43 -9.28
CA GLN A 468 10.00 4.34 -9.35
C GLN A 468 8.89 3.76 -10.22
N LYS A 469 7.70 3.63 -9.67
CA LYS A 469 6.49 3.20 -10.38
C LYS A 469 5.49 4.35 -10.59
N ARG A 470 5.55 5.37 -9.74
CA ARG A 470 4.57 6.48 -9.74
C ARG A 470 5.04 7.66 -10.60
N HIS A 471 5.31 7.39 -11.88
CA HIS A 471 5.64 8.41 -12.88
C HIS A 471 4.58 8.44 -14.00
N HIS A 472 4.69 9.40 -14.93
CA HIS A 472 3.71 9.62 -15.99
C HIS A 472 4.14 9.10 -17.36
N THR A 473 5.39 8.65 -17.53
CA THR A 473 5.89 8.08 -18.78
C THR A 473 5.08 6.86 -19.20
N ARG A 474 4.67 6.83 -20.46
CA ARG A 474 4.01 5.70 -21.13
C ARG A 474 4.74 5.41 -22.43
N LEU A 475 4.80 4.14 -22.78
CA LEU A 475 5.42 3.66 -24.01
C LEU A 475 4.33 3.06 -24.89
N PHE A 476 4.33 3.46 -26.16
CA PHE A 476 3.42 2.97 -27.18
C PHE A 476 4.27 2.45 -28.35
N ALA A 477 3.78 1.45 -29.06
CA ALA A 477 4.44 1.00 -30.29
C ALA A 477 4.13 1.97 -31.43
N ASN A 478 5.08 2.22 -32.30
CA ASN A 478 4.85 3.05 -33.51
C ASN A 478 3.78 2.43 -34.41
N ASN A 479 3.70 1.11 -34.45
CA ASN A 479 2.67 0.38 -35.16
C ASN A 479 1.93 -0.56 -34.19
N HIS A 480 0.71 -0.21 -33.83
CA HIS A 480 -0.16 -0.99 -32.94
C HIS A 480 -0.57 -2.37 -33.50
N ASN A 481 -0.35 -2.63 -34.76
CA ASN A 481 -0.67 -3.89 -35.43
C ASN A 481 0.56 -4.83 -35.54
N ASP A 482 1.74 -4.36 -35.17
CA ASP A 482 2.97 -5.17 -35.23
C ASP A 482 3.06 -6.12 -34.03
N GLN A 483 2.82 -7.41 -34.27
CA GLN A 483 2.90 -8.48 -33.26
C GLN A 483 4.29 -8.68 -32.66
N ARG A 484 5.33 -8.12 -33.26
CA ARG A 484 6.71 -8.18 -32.71
C ARG A 484 6.94 -7.16 -31.60
N SER A 485 6.14 -6.12 -31.57
CA SER A 485 6.24 -5.04 -30.58
C SER A 485 5.05 -4.93 -29.64
N VAL A 486 3.91 -5.56 -29.98
CA VAL A 486 2.64 -5.42 -29.28
C VAL A 486 2.05 -6.80 -28.89
N ASP A 487 1.53 -6.92 -27.68
CA ASP A 487 0.66 -8.02 -27.28
C ASP A 487 -0.74 -7.85 -27.93
N THR A 488 -1.09 -8.73 -28.81
CA THR A 488 -2.34 -8.69 -29.58
C THR A 488 -3.61 -8.69 -28.73
N LYS A 489 -3.55 -9.22 -27.50
CA LYS A 489 -4.71 -9.29 -26.59
C LYS A 489 -4.97 -7.97 -25.85
N SER A 490 -3.92 -7.33 -25.40
CA SER A 490 -4.00 -6.13 -24.56
C SER A 490 -3.67 -4.84 -25.31
N GLY A 491 -3.06 -4.93 -26.50
CA GLY A 491 -2.56 -3.78 -27.26
C GLY A 491 -1.34 -3.09 -26.59
N ASN A 492 -0.80 -3.66 -25.53
CA ASN A 492 0.36 -3.12 -24.84
C ASN A 492 1.67 -3.58 -25.48
N ILE A 493 2.74 -2.81 -25.26
CA ILE A 493 4.11 -3.23 -25.58
C ILE A 493 4.44 -4.56 -24.89
N LEU A 494 5.35 -5.33 -25.47
CA LEU A 494 5.70 -6.66 -24.98
C LEU A 494 6.39 -6.61 -23.61
N PRO A 495 6.18 -7.64 -22.75
CA PRO A 495 6.99 -7.81 -21.54
C PRO A 495 8.47 -7.96 -21.89
N GLY A 496 9.33 -7.29 -21.14
CA GLY A 496 10.77 -7.22 -21.42
C GLY A 496 11.18 -5.96 -22.19
N THR A 497 10.25 -5.12 -22.62
CA THR A 497 10.57 -3.86 -23.29
C THR A 497 11.35 -2.94 -22.36
N VAL A 498 12.57 -2.57 -22.77
CA VAL A 498 13.47 -1.66 -22.08
C VAL A 498 13.81 -0.45 -22.95
N VAL A 499 13.83 0.73 -22.33
CA VAL A 499 14.28 1.99 -22.93
C VAL A 499 15.32 2.60 -22.00
N ASP A 500 16.50 2.91 -22.53
CA ASP A 500 17.66 3.43 -21.80
C ASP A 500 18.35 4.59 -22.51
N SER A 501 17.64 5.28 -23.38
CA SER A 501 18.12 6.43 -24.15
C SER A 501 17.06 7.50 -24.32
N LYS A 502 17.42 8.68 -24.80
CA LYS A 502 16.59 9.84 -25.13
C LYS A 502 15.71 10.39 -23.99
N ILE A 503 14.90 9.55 -23.35
CA ILE A 503 14.02 9.93 -22.21
C ILE A 503 14.65 9.61 -20.86
N CYS A 504 15.83 9.01 -20.86
CA CYS A 504 16.65 8.76 -19.69
C CYS A 504 17.60 9.92 -19.41
N HIS A 505 18.22 9.93 -18.24
CA HIS A 505 19.18 10.99 -17.87
C HIS A 505 20.41 10.95 -18.78
N PRO A 506 20.93 12.10 -19.23
CA PRO A 506 22.04 12.14 -20.19
C PRO A 506 23.39 11.62 -19.66
N THR A 507 23.60 11.64 -18.34
CA THR A 507 24.87 11.28 -17.70
C THR A 507 24.74 10.29 -16.55
N GLU A 508 23.54 10.03 -16.04
CA GLU A 508 23.28 9.05 -14.98
C GLU A 508 22.80 7.72 -15.57
N PHE A 509 23.01 6.65 -14.83
CA PHE A 509 22.57 5.34 -15.25
C PHE A 509 21.12 5.09 -14.80
N ASP A 510 20.18 5.21 -15.71
CA ASP A 510 18.77 4.90 -15.50
C ASP A 510 18.16 4.21 -16.73
N PHE A 511 17.04 3.53 -16.52
CA PHE A 511 16.31 2.87 -17.60
C PHE A 511 14.85 2.64 -17.23
N TYR A 512 13.98 2.59 -18.25
CA TYR A 512 12.58 2.18 -18.13
C TYR A 512 12.43 0.72 -18.54
N LEU A 513 11.79 -0.10 -17.71
CA LEU A 513 11.54 -1.52 -17.99
C LEU A 513 10.06 -1.86 -17.82
N CYS A 514 9.44 -2.36 -18.88
CA CYS A 514 8.10 -2.96 -18.85
C CYS A 514 8.22 -4.49 -18.78
N SER A 515 8.48 -5.03 -17.59
CA SER A 515 8.72 -6.47 -17.38
C SER A 515 7.44 -7.32 -17.42
N HIS A 516 6.24 -6.72 -17.41
CA HIS A 516 4.96 -7.43 -17.23
C HIS A 516 4.03 -7.30 -18.42
N ALA A 517 3.20 -8.34 -18.63
CA ALA A 517 2.10 -8.28 -19.59
C ALA A 517 0.96 -7.39 -19.09
N GLY A 518 0.37 -6.59 -19.95
CA GLY A 518 -0.82 -5.82 -19.66
C GLY A 518 -2.03 -6.73 -19.38
N ILE A 519 -2.76 -6.46 -18.29
CA ILE A 519 -4.00 -7.16 -17.95
C ILE A 519 -5.21 -6.27 -18.28
N GLN A 520 -5.13 -5.02 -17.91
CA GLN A 520 -6.19 -4.04 -18.09
C GLN A 520 -5.56 -2.65 -18.28
N GLY A 521 -6.02 -1.93 -19.30
CA GLY A 521 -5.54 -0.58 -19.62
C GLY A 521 -4.12 -0.56 -20.16
N THR A 522 -3.47 0.59 -20.12
CA THR A 522 -2.12 0.83 -20.61
C THR A 522 -1.07 0.46 -19.56
N SER A 523 -0.10 -0.37 -19.94
CA SER A 523 1.02 -0.76 -19.08
C SER A 523 1.86 0.44 -18.67
N ARG A 524 2.34 0.41 -17.42
CA ARG A 524 3.25 1.42 -16.89
C ARG A 524 4.62 0.76 -16.67
N PRO A 525 5.67 1.15 -17.40
CA PRO A 525 7.01 0.66 -17.13
C PRO A 525 7.43 1.05 -15.71
N ALA A 526 8.36 0.33 -15.10
CA ALA A 526 9.07 0.79 -13.92
C ALA A 526 10.31 1.57 -14.37
N HIS A 527 10.66 2.63 -13.65
CA HIS A 527 11.85 3.42 -13.86
C HIS A 527 12.87 3.03 -12.79
N TYR A 528 14.06 2.64 -13.19
CA TYR A 528 15.15 2.23 -12.33
C TYR A 528 16.29 3.23 -12.45
N HIS A 529 16.71 3.81 -11.32
CA HIS A 529 17.86 4.69 -11.21
C HIS A 529 18.96 4.02 -10.41
N VAL A 530 20.13 3.87 -11.00
CA VAL A 530 21.33 3.32 -10.36
C VAL A 530 22.08 4.47 -9.71
N LEU A 531 21.87 4.68 -8.42
CA LEU A 531 22.49 5.78 -7.69
C LEU A 531 23.94 5.48 -7.30
N TRP A 532 24.29 4.20 -7.17
CA TRP A 532 25.61 3.74 -6.79
C TRP A 532 25.90 2.35 -7.34
N ASP A 533 27.07 2.13 -7.92
CA ASP A 533 27.45 0.81 -8.45
C ASP A 533 28.93 0.53 -8.30
N GLU A 534 29.31 -0.24 -7.27
CA GLU A 534 30.66 -0.75 -7.06
C GLU A 534 30.87 -2.13 -7.69
N ASN A 535 29.82 -2.79 -8.14
CA ASN A 535 29.89 -4.10 -8.80
C ASN A 535 30.21 -4.00 -10.29
N ASN A 536 30.20 -2.79 -10.86
CA ASN A 536 30.47 -2.51 -12.27
C ASN A 536 29.49 -3.27 -13.21
N PHE A 537 28.20 -3.15 -12.98
CA PHE A 537 27.20 -3.70 -13.87
C PHE A 537 27.24 -3.02 -15.24
N THR A 538 27.19 -3.82 -16.29
CA THR A 538 26.82 -3.28 -17.60
C THR A 538 25.33 -2.97 -17.63
N ALA A 539 24.89 -2.04 -18.46
CA ALA A 539 23.48 -1.70 -18.62
C ALA A 539 22.65 -2.96 -18.96
N ASP A 540 23.10 -3.75 -19.94
CA ASP A 540 22.46 -5.00 -20.32
C ASP A 540 22.42 -6.03 -19.19
N GLY A 541 23.47 -6.12 -18.40
CA GLY A 541 23.57 -7.06 -17.27
C GLY A 541 22.54 -6.74 -16.20
N LEU A 542 22.43 -5.49 -15.77
CA LEU A 542 21.47 -5.07 -14.73
C LEU A 542 20.02 -5.10 -15.21
N GLN A 543 19.78 -4.68 -16.46
CA GLN A 543 18.46 -4.73 -17.10
C GLN A 543 17.97 -6.17 -17.22
N THR A 544 18.83 -7.09 -17.69
CA THR A 544 18.53 -8.52 -17.80
C THR A 544 18.29 -9.15 -16.43
N LEU A 545 19.14 -8.89 -15.44
CA LEU A 545 18.93 -9.34 -14.07
C LEU A 545 17.58 -8.87 -13.53
N THR A 546 17.30 -7.57 -13.63
CA THR A 546 16.07 -6.97 -13.13
C THR A 546 14.83 -7.56 -13.81
N ASN A 547 14.87 -7.75 -15.15
CA ASN A 547 13.80 -8.39 -15.89
C ASN A 547 13.62 -9.85 -15.46
N ASN A 548 14.69 -10.63 -15.34
CA ASN A 548 14.63 -12.04 -14.98
C ASN A 548 14.09 -12.25 -13.57
N LEU A 549 14.47 -11.41 -12.60
CA LEU A 549 13.90 -11.44 -11.25
C LEU A 549 12.38 -11.22 -11.28
N CYS A 550 11.83 -10.37 -12.17
CA CYS A 550 10.39 -10.15 -12.26
C CYS A 550 9.59 -11.43 -12.60
N TYR A 551 10.23 -12.48 -13.08
CA TYR A 551 9.63 -13.79 -13.32
C TYR A 551 9.72 -14.75 -12.12
N THR A 552 10.36 -14.36 -11.02
CA THR A 552 10.47 -15.19 -9.81
C THR A 552 9.46 -14.84 -8.73
N TYR A 553 8.52 -13.94 -9.00
CA TYR A 553 7.55 -13.51 -8.00
C TYR A 553 6.63 -14.65 -7.54
N ALA A 554 6.65 -14.92 -6.23
CA ALA A 554 6.11 -16.16 -5.67
C ALA A 554 4.58 -16.27 -5.66
N ARG A 555 3.84 -15.16 -5.81
CA ARG A 555 2.38 -15.14 -5.60
C ARG A 555 1.55 -15.38 -6.86
N CYS A 556 2.14 -15.39 -8.03
CA CYS A 556 1.45 -15.65 -9.30
C CYS A 556 2.40 -16.22 -10.36
N THR A 557 1.83 -16.78 -11.41
CA THR A 557 2.54 -17.32 -12.59
C THR A 557 2.60 -16.30 -13.72
N ARG A 558 2.95 -15.07 -13.38
CA ARG A 558 3.13 -13.96 -14.33
C ARG A 558 4.32 -13.12 -13.89
N SER A 559 5.04 -12.57 -14.86
CA SER A 559 6.02 -11.54 -14.59
C SER A 559 5.36 -10.30 -13.97
N VAL A 560 6.03 -9.72 -12.99
CA VAL A 560 5.50 -8.56 -12.25
C VAL A 560 6.15 -7.28 -12.72
N SER A 561 5.50 -6.16 -12.44
CA SER A 561 5.85 -4.85 -12.97
C SER A 561 6.93 -4.10 -12.18
N ILE A 562 7.38 -4.68 -11.07
CA ILE A 562 8.45 -4.16 -10.21
C ILE A 562 9.27 -5.37 -9.78
N VAL A 563 10.58 -5.20 -9.67
CA VAL A 563 11.49 -6.25 -9.20
C VAL A 563 11.02 -6.84 -7.86
N PRO A 564 10.94 -8.17 -7.72
CA PRO A 564 10.33 -8.84 -6.57
C PRO A 564 10.85 -8.41 -5.20
N PRO A 565 12.15 -8.23 -4.93
CA PRO A 565 12.58 -7.77 -3.61
C PRO A 565 11.92 -6.45 -3.18
N ALA A 566 11.83 -5.45 -4.06
CA ALA A 566 11.11 -4.20 -3.77
C ALA A 566 9.59 -4.46 -3.54
N TYR A 567 9.00 -5.33 -4.34
CA TYR A 567 7.59 -5.69 -4.18
C TYR A 567 7.32 -6.46 -2.88
N TYR A 568 8.22 -7.33 -2.46
CA TYR A 568 8.12 -8.05 -1.16
C TYR A 568 8.25 -7.09 0.03
N ALA A 569 9.15 -6.10 -0.05
CA ALA A 569 9.25 -5.06 0.97
C ALA A 569 7.92 -4.29 1.12
N HIS A 570 7.30 -3.92 -0.01
CA HIS A 570 5.96 -3.32 -0.01
C HIS A 570 4.91 -4.21 0.67
N LEU A 571 4.90 -5.52 0.38
CA LEU A 571 3.98 -6.46 1.02
C LEU A 571 4.23 -6.59 2.53
N ALA A 572 5.50 -6.63 2.95
CA ALA A 572 5.86 -6.72 4.36
C ALA A 572 5.46 -5.46 5.13
N ALA A 573 5.74 -4.26 4.58
CA ALA A 573 5.31 -2.99 5.16
C ALA A 573 3.77 -2.90 5.28
N PHE A 574 3.05 -3.33 4.24
CA PHE A 574 1.60 -3.35 4.27
C PHE A 574 1.04 -4.37 5.29
N ARG A 575 1.69 -5.53 5.46
CA ARG A 575 1.36 -6.53 6.49
C ARG A 575 1.54 -5.95 7.89
N ALA A 576 2.62 -5.24 8.14
CA ALA A 576 2.95 -4.71 9.46
C ALA A 576 1.97 -3.64 9.98
N ARG A 577 1.21 -2.99 9.09
CA ARG A 577 0.11 -2.10 9.50
C ARG A 577 -0.95 -2.78 10.36
N PHE A 578 -1.15 -4.08 10.17
CA PHE A 578 -2.10 -4.86 10.96
C PHE A 578 -1.59 -5.22 12.36
N TYR A 579 -0.30 -5.00 12.65
CA TYR A 579 0.28 -5.27 13.97
C TYR A 579 0.07 -4.11 14.96
N MET A 580 -0.26 -2.92 14.45
CA MET A 580 -0.64 -1.79 15.28
C MET A 580 -2.03 -2.04 15.88
N GLU A 581 -2.15 -1.87 17.19
CA GLU A 581 -3.45 -1.90 17.85
C GLU A 581 -4.29 -0.69 17.38
N PRO A 582 -5.58 -0.87 17.08
CA PRO A 582 -6.44 0.27 16.85
C PRO A 582 -6.46 1.14 18.11
N ASP A 583 -6.30 2.46 17.95
CA ASP A 583 -6.48 3.41 19.05
C ASP A 583 -7.88 3.20 19.65
N THR A 584 -7.93 2.76 20.89
CA THR A 584 -9.16 2.54 21.68
C THR A 584 -9.83 3.85 22.14
N SER A 585 -9.55 4.97 21.48
CA SER A 585 -10.07 6.29 21.83
C SER A 585 -11.45 6.64 21.23
N ASP A 586 -12.30 5.64 20.93
CA ASP A 586 -13.72 5.89 20.62
C ASP A 586 -14.61 4.86 21.36
N GLY A 587 -14.91 5.13 22.63
CA GLY A 587 -15.98 4.42 23.35
C GLY A 587 -15.59 3.81 24.68
N GLY A 588 -15.30 4.61 25.67
CA GLY A 588 -15.20 4.13 27.06
C GLY A 588 -15.40 5.28 28.04
N SER A 589 -16.56 5.32 28.67
CA SER A 589 -16.88 6.15 29.83
C SER A 589 -15.76 6.08 30.89
N VAL A 590 -15.22 7.25 31.22
CA VAL A 590 -14.28 7.44 32.33
C VAL A 590 -15.04 7.30 33.65
N PRO A 591 -14.61 6.49 34.63
CA PRO A 591 -15.10 6.61 35.99
C PRO A 591 -14.52 7.90 36.60
N SER A 592 -15.42 8.76 37.06
CA SER A 592 -15.10 9.94 37.86
C SER A 592 -14.44 9.53 39.19
N GLY A 593 -13.27 10.11 39.48
CA GLY A 593 -12.73 10.11 40.81
C GLY A 593 -11.21 10.23 40.89
N ALA A 594 -10.67 11.44 40.77
CA ALA A 594 -9.51 11.87 41.57
C ALA A 594 -9.31 13.39 41.41
N THR A 595 -9.32 14.03 42.53
CA THR A 595 -9.28 15.46 42.84
C THR A 595 -7.98 16.15 42.46
N THR A 596 -8.15 17.36 41.88
CA THR A 596 -7.47 18.65 42.07
C THR A 596 -5.96 18.75 42.33
N SER A 597 -5.31 19.53 41.49
CA SER A 597 -4.64 20.75 41.96
C SER A 597 -4.46 21.77 40.83
N ARG A 598 -4.89 22.98 41.12
CA ARG A 598 -4.91 24.20 40.31
C ARG A 598 -3.58 24.91 40.48
N ALA A 599 -2.95 25.30 39.41
CA ALA A 599 -1.91 26.35 39.43
C ALA A 599 -2.06 27.27 38.19
N PRO A 600 -1.59 28.55 38.25
CA PRO A 600 -2.32 29.67 37.68
C PRO A 600 -1.91 30.04 36.24
N ALA A 601 -2.78 30.86 35.65
CA ALA A 601 -2.65 31.44 34.32
C ALA A 601 -1.50 32.49 34.27
N GLY A 602 -0.77 32.45 33.14
CA GLY A 602 0.05 33.59 32.69
C GLY A 602 1.28 33.20 31.91
N ALA A 603 1.19 33.18 30.56
CA ALA A 603 2.15 33.81 29.67
C ALA A 603 1.83 33.53 28.21
N ARG A 604 1.86 34.57 27.43
CA ARG A 604 1.59 34.62 25.98
C ARG A 604 2.75 34.05 25.18
N GLY A 605 2.41 33.41 24.04
CA GLY A 605 3.20 33.50 22.80
C GLY A 605 4.49 32.68 22.77
N GLY A 606 4.41 31.46 22.29
CA GLY A 606 5.54 30.68 21.81
C GLY A 606 5.02 29.64 20.83
N SER A 607 5.49 29.65 19.59
CA SER A 607 5.25 28.63 18.60
C SER A 607 5.58 27.27 19.22
N ARG A 608 4.57 26.41 19.38
CA ARG A 608 4.78 25.01 19.78
C ARG A 608 5.61 24.33 18.69
N ALA A 609 6.91 24.18 18.93
CA ALA A 609 7.72 23.16 18.29
C ALA A 609 6.98 21.83 18.45
N ALA A 610 6.74 21.13 17.35
CA ALA A 610 6.15 19.81 17.35
C ALA A 610 7.04 18.90 18.20
N GLY A 611 6.63 18.62 19.44
CA GLY A 611 7.31 17.69 20.31
C GLY A 611 7.38 16.34 19.59
N ASN A 612 8.56 15.76 19.56
CA ASN A 612 8.84 14.42 19.05
C ASN A 612 7.95 13.42 19.82
N VAL A 613 6.78 13.10 19.29
CA VAL A 613 5.95 12.03 19.83
C VAL A 613 6.70 10.74 19.57
N ALA A 614 7.17 10.07 20.62
CA ALA A 614 7.87 8.81 20.53
C ALA A 614 7.01 7.82 19.74
N VAL A 615 7.56 7.28 18.65
CA VAL A 615 6.88 6.31 17.81
C VAL A 615 6.76 5.00 18.59
N LYS A 616 5.52 4.49 18.77
CA LYS A 616 5.31 3.18 19.40
C LYS A 616 5.92 2.11 18.50
N PRO A 617 6.88 1.29 19.00
CA PRO A 617 7.48 0.23 18.20
C PRO A 617 6.45 -0.82 17.81
N LEU A 618 6.67 -1.50 16.68
CA LEU A 618 5.89 -2.68 16.31
C LEU A 618 6.20 -3.84 17.25
N PRO A 619 5.23 -4.73 17.52
CA PRO A 619 5.50 -5.97 18.23
C PRO A 619 6.47 -6.84 17.41
N ASP A 620 7.37 -7.53 18.09
CA ASP A 620 8.35 -8.39 17.44
C ASP A 620 7.69 -9.58 16.74
N LEU A 621 8.15 -9.84 15.52
CA LEU A 621 7.82 -11.09 14.83
C LEU A 621 8.53 -12.27 15.50
N LYS A 622 7.86 -13.41 15.58
CA LYS A 622 8.47 -14.65 16.06
C LYS A 622 9.55 -15.14 15.10
N GLU A 623 10.60 -15.77 15.61
CA GLU A 623 11.79 -16.17 14.86
C GLU A 623 11.50 -17.08 13.65
N ASN A 624 10.61 -18.05 13.80
CA ASN A 624 10.18 -18.91 12.71
C ASN A 624 9.43 -18.16 11.60
N VAL A 625 8.70 -17.08 11.95
CA VAL A 625 8.00 -16.20 11.00
C VAL A 625 8.98 -15.35 10.20
N LYS A 626 10.00 -14.80 10.85
CA LYS A 626 11.04 -13.98 10.20
C LYS A 626 11.79 -14.74 9.10
N ARG A 627 11.89 -16.07 9.21
CA ARG A 627 12.68 -16.94 8.30
C ARG A 627 11.97 -17.32 7.00
N VAL A 628 10.69 -17.00 6.84
CA VAL A 628 9.88 -17.37 5.69
C VAL A 628 9.16 -16.16 5.11
N MET A 629 8.63 -16.33 3.90
CA MET A 629 7.91 -15.26 3.20
C MET A 629 6.47 -15.11 3.73
N PHE A 630 6.32 -14.82 5.02
CA PHE A 630 5.03 -14.74 5.72
C PHE A 630 4.07 -13.71 5.13
N TYR A 631 4.59 -12.66 4.54
CA TYR A 631 3.86 -11.56 3.93
C TYR A 631 3.25 -11.90 2.55
N CYS A 632 3.60 -13.04 1.96
CA CYS A 632 3.09 -13.52 0.67
C CYS A 632 1.63 -14.01 0.65
#